data_bd857e61f745846997e02281356a6c25
#
_entry.id   bd857e61f745846997e02281356a6c25
#
_cell.length_a   1.000
_cell.length_b   1.000
_cell.length_c   1.000
_cell.angle_alpha   90.00
_cell.angle_beta   90.00
_cell.angle_gamma   90.00
#
_symmetry.space_group_name_H-M   'P 1'
#
loop_
_entity.id
_entity.type
_entity.pdbx_description
1 polymer ?
#
loop_
_entity_poly.entity_id
_entity_poly.type
_entity_poly.pdbx_seq_one_letter_code
_entity_poly.pdbx_strand_id
1 'polypeptide(L)'
;MKVKDPAKTADEIVDTYNSRDPERIARLCGILIKEVDWEKQSGAYTEILRQPVIFISKNLRRSMRSVVIAHELGHHFLHRKEAAEVGGFKEFEVFNMTKSHLEYEANIFAAQLLLPDDVVKEMV
;
A
#
# COMPACT_ATOMS: atom_id res chain seq x y z
N MET A 1 4.94 -5.08 -22.23
CA MET A 1 5.02 -4.57 -20.85
C MET A 1 4.28 -5.53 -19.93
N LYS A 2 4.95 -6.03 -18.92
CA LYS A 2 4.33 -6.96 -17.99
C LYS A 2 3.44 -6.23 -16.99
N VAL A 3 2.19 -6.64 -16.90
CA VAL A 3 1.30 -6.18 -15.84
C VAL A 3 1.56 -7.01 -14.59
N LYS A 4 1.83 -6.36 -13.48
CA LYS A 4 2.09 -7.05 -12.22
C LYS A 4 0.79 -7.61 -11.65
N ASP A 5 0.85 -8.85 -11.19
CA ASP A 5 -0.26 -9.47 -10.45
C ASP A 5 -0.15 -9.00 -8.99
N PRO A 6 -1.15 -8.30 -8.46
CA PRO A 6 -1.07 -7.77 -7.10
C PRO A 6 -0.86 -8.82 -6.02
N ALA A 7 -1.58 -9.93 -6.09
CA ALA A 7 -1.46 -10.99 -5.08
C ALA A 7 -0.10 -11.68 -5.15
N LYS A 8 0.35 -11.97 -6.37
CA LYS A 8 1.66 -12.60 -6.57
C LYS A 8 2.79 -11.68 -6.11
N THR A 9 2.66 -10.38 -6.40
CA THR A 9 3.64 -9.39 -5.94
C THR A 9 3.71 -9.36 -4.42
N ALA A 10 2.56 -9.41 -3.74
CA ALA A 10 2.53 -9.44 -2.28
C ALA A 10 3.26 -10.66 -1.73
N ASP A 11 3.03 -11.85 -2.32
CA ASP A 11 3.71 -13.06 -1.91
C ASP A 11 5.23 -12.95 -2.07
N GLU A 12 5.68 -12.38 -3.19
CA GLU A 12 7.10 -12.15 -3.43
C GLU A 12 7.72 -11.21 -2.41
N ILE A 13 6.98 -10.18 -2.00
CA ILE A 13 7.43 -9.22 -0.99
C ILE A 13 7.55 -9.89 0.38
N VAL A 14 6.57 -10.72 0.75
CA VAL A 14 6.63 -11.48 2.00
C VAL A 14 7.88 -12.38 2.01
N ASP A 15 8.16 -13.04 0.91
CA ASP A 15 9.33 -13.92 0.80
C ASP A 15 10.63 -13.11 0.87
N THR A 16 10.68 -11.98 0.17
CA THR A 16 11.87 -11.14 0.11
C THR A 16 12.24 -10.58 1.49
N TYR A 17 11.27 -10.10 2.22
CA TYR A 17 11.51 -9.44 3.51
C TYR A 17 11.26 -10.34 4.72
N ASN A 18 10.79 -11.55 4.46
CA ASN A 18 10.48 -12.54 5.50
C ASN A 18 9.57 -11.95 6.58
N SER A 19 8.53 -11.24 6.16
CA SER A 19 7.61 -10.55 7.05
C SER A 19 6.30 -10.25 6.36
N ARG A 20 5.22 -10.22 7.15
CA ARG A 20 3.91 -9.72 6.72
C ARG A 20 3.57 -8.41 7.41
N ASP A 21 4.48 -7.85 8.20
CA ASP A 21 4.29 -6.58 8.87
C ASP A 21 4.55 -5.44 7.89
N PRO A 22 3.50 -4.70 7.48
CA PRO A 22 3.66 -3.66 6.46
C PRO A 22 4.62 -2.55 6.89
N GLU A 23 4.61 -2.17 8.15
CA GLU A 23 5.48 -1.11 8.64
C GLU A 23 6.95 -1.53 8.60
N ARG A 24 7.23 -2.77 9.00
CA ARG A 24 8.57 -3.34 8.91
C ARG A 24 9.05 -3.42 7.47
N ILE A 25 8.20 -3.90 6.57
CA ILE A 25 8.53 -3.98 5.14
C ILE A 25 8.84 -2.60 4.59
N ALA A 26 8.02 -1.60 4.93
CA ALA A 26 8.24 -0.22 4.47
C ALA A 26 9.62 0.28 4.89
N ARG A 27 9.98 0.08 6.14
CA ARG A 27 11.29 0.50 6.64
C ARG A 27 12.43 -0.22 5.92
N LEU A 28 12.30 -1.53 5.73
CA LEU A 28 13.34 -2.33 5.10
C LEU A 28 13.57 -1.95 3.64
N CYS A 29 12.53 -1.49 2.94
CA CYS A 29 12.68 -1.09 1.54
C CYS A 29 12.89 0.42 1.36
N GLY A 30 13.12 1.15 2.45
CA GLY A 30 13.52 2.56 2.37
C GLY A 30 12.36 3.53 2.24
N ILE A 31 11.15 3.15 2.60
CA ILE A 31 10.00 4.04 2.58
C ILE A 31 9.94 4.80 3.91
N LEU A 32 9.80 6.11 3.83
CA LEU A 32 9.61 6.94 5.00
C LEU A 32 8.14 6.95 5.38
N ILE A 33 7.83 6.67 6.65
CA ILE A 33 6.46 6.74 7.16
C ILE A 33 6.31 7.99 8.01
N LYS A 34 5.36 8.86 7.65
CA LYS A 34 5.08 10.11 8.35
C LYS A 34 3.68 10.08 8.93
N GLU A 35 3.58 10.30 10.24
CA GLU A 35 2.27 10.44 10.87
C GLU A 35 1.78 11.88 10.71
N VAL A 36 0.52 12.02 10.34
CA VAL A 36 -0.11 13.33 10.13
C VAL A 36 -1.45 13.38 10.84
N ASP A 37 -1.88 14.58 11.20
CA ASP A 37 -3.15 14.76 11.89
C ASP A 37 -4.27 14.98 10.87
N TRP A 38 -4.68 13.89 10.24
CA TRP A 38 -5.80 13.92 9.29
C TRP A 38 -7.02 13.29 9.92
N GLU A 39 -8.14 13.98 9.83
CA GLU A 39 -9.41 13.48 10.36
C GLU A 39 -10.19 12.67 9.33
N LYS A 40 -10.13 13.05 8.06
CA LYS A 40 -10.94 12.43 7.01
C LYS A 40 -10.17 11.48 6.09
N GLN A 41 -8.90 11.73 5.92
CA GLN A 41 -8.06 10.89 5.05
C GLN A 41 -7.22 9.94 5.90
N SER A 42 -7.18 8.67 5.50
CA SER A 42 -6.47 7.63 6.25
C SER A 42 -4.98 7.57 5.93
N GLY A 43 -4.63 7.72 4.67
CA GLY A 43 -3.24 7.62 4.25
C GLY A 43 -3.04 8.13 2.84
N ALA A 44 -1.78 8.18 2.43
CA ALA A 44 -1.40 8.55 1.08
C ALA A 44 -0.01 8.01 0.78
N TYR A 45 0.25 7.73 -0.48
CA TYR A 45 1.57 7.36 -0.96
C TYR A 45 2.04 8.39 -1.97
N THR A 46 3.30 8.82 -1.84
CA THR A 46 3.90 9.74 -2.79
C THR A 46 5.41 9.55 -2.85
N GLU A 47 6.04 10.20 -3.82
CA GLU A 47 7.48 10.27 -3.94
C GLU A 47 7.90 11.74 -3.91
N ILE A 48 8.79 12.09 -3.00
CA ILE A 48 9.31 13.45 -2.86
C ILE A 48 10.81 13.39 -3.15
N LEU A 49 11.25 14.00 -4.24
CA LEU A 49 12.65 13.99 -4.67
C LEU A 49 13.20 12.55 -4.70
N ARG A 50 12.41 11.63 -5.26
CA ARG A 50 12.72 10.19 -5.38
C ARG A 50 12.70 9.42 -4.07
N GLN A 51 12.35 10.07 -2.96
CA GLN A 51 12.16 9.40 -1.68
C GLN A 51 10.70 8.97 -1.56
N PRO A 52 10.41 7.66 -1.53
CA PRO A 52 9.03 7.21 -1.31
C PRO A 52 8.60 7.50 0.11
N VAL A 53 7.38 7.98 0.26
CA VAL A 53 6.82 8.39 1.54
C VAL A 53 5.39 7.87 1.66
N ILE A 54 5.08 7.29 2.81
CA ILE A 54 3.71 6.95 3.18
C ILE A 54 3.30 7.91 4.29
N PHE A 55 2.24 8.68 4.04
CA PHE A 55 1.59 9.46 5.09
C PHE A 55 0.51 8.60 5.72
N ILE A 56 0.43 8.59 7.03
CA ILE A 56 -0.56 7.81 7.77
C ILE A 56 -1.21 8.69 8.82
N SER A 57 -2.53 8.66 8.89
CA SER A 57 -3.24 9.45 9.89
C SER A 57 -3.00 8.89 11.29
N LYS A 58 -2.64 9.75 12.22
CA LYS A 58 -2.46 9.35 13.61
C LYS A 58 -3.79 9.10 14.33
N ASN A 59 -4.91 9.43 13.68
CA ASN A 59 -6.25 9.26 14.26
C ASN A 59 -6.87 7.90 13.95
N LEU A 60 -6.18 7.03 13.23
CA LEU A 60 -6.65 5.71 12.91
C LEU A 60 -6.60 4.79 14.13
N ARG A 61 -7.55 3.87 14.20
CA ARG A 61 -7.46 2.76 15.14
C ARG A 61 -6.23 1.91 14.80
N ARG A 62 -5.62 1.33 15.83
CA ARG A 62 -4.41 0.53 15.66
C ARG A 62 -4.59 -0.59 14.62
N SER A 63 -5.75 -1.24 14.62
CA SER A 63 -6.05 -2.30 13.67
C SER A 63 -6.11 -1.81 12.24
N MET A 64 -6.53 -0.56 12.02
CA MET A 64 -6.61 0.02 10.68
C MET A 64 -5.27 0.54 10.18
N ARG A 65 -4.36 0.87 11.08
CA ARG A 65 -3.04 1.38 10.71
C ARG A 65 -2.30 0.42 9.78
N SER A 66 -2.25 -0.86 10.15
CA SER A 66 -1.58 -1.88 9.33
C SER A 66 -2.25 -2.04 7.97
N VAL A 67 -3.58 -2.01 7.94
CA VAL A 67 -4.33 -2.14 6.69
C VAL A 67 -4.02 -0.99 5.75
N VAL A 68 -4.02 0.25 6.27
CA VAL A 68 -3.73 1.43 5.46
C VAL A 68 -2.29 1.41 4.97
N ILE A 69 -1.33 1.09 5.83
CA ILE A 69 0.07 1.01 5.40
C ILE A 69 0.25 -0.06 4.34
N ALA A 70 -0.39 -1.22 4.48
CA ALA A 70 -0.32 -2.29 3.47
C ALA A 70 -0.90 -1.82 2.13
N HIS A 71 -2.00 -1.07 2.15
CA HIS A 71 -2.59 -0.50 0.94
C HIS A 71 -1.61 0.46 0.25
N GLU A 72 -0.99 1.36 1.02
CA GLU A 72 -0.03 2.32 0.45
C GLU A 72 1.25 1.61 -0.04
N LEU A 73 1.67 0.53 0.61
CA LEU A 73 2.74 -0.32 0.10
C LEU A 73 2.38 -0.90 -1.27
N GLY A 74 1.11 -1.25 -1.46
CA GLY A 74 0.64 -1.73 -2.76
C GLY A 74 0.92 -0.71 -3.85
N HIS A 75 0.68 0.56 -3.59
CA HIS A 75 1.00 1.62 -4.55
C HIS A 75 2.50 1.71 -4.80
N HIS A 76 3.32 1.52 -3.77
CA HIS A 76 4.77 1.56 -3.94
C HIS A 76 5.26 0.45 -4.88
N PHE A 77 4.80 -0.79 -4.67
CA PHE A 77 5.30 -1.92 -5.44
C PHE A 77 4.63 -2.09 -6.81
N LEU A 78 3.41 -1.59 -6.97
CA LEU A 78 2.63 -1.78 -8.19
C LEU A 78 2.52 -0.51 -9.05
N HIS A 79 2.49 0.66 -8.43
CA HIS A 79 2.09 1.90 -9.11
C HIS A 79 3.05 3.06 -8.86
N ARG A 80 4.31 2.77 -8.59
CA ARG A 80 5.28 3.82 -8.25
C ARG A 80 5.43 4.87 -9.34
N LYS A 81 5.44 4.44 -10.60
CA LYS A 81 5.54 5.33 -11.74
C LYS A 81 4.32 6.26 -11.82
N GLU A 82 3.13 5.68 -11.68
CA GLU A 82 1.89 6.45 -11.73
C GLU A 82 1.81 7.46 -10.58
N ALA A 83 2.26 7.07 -9.39
CA ALA A 83 2.28 7.96 -8.23
C ALA A 83 3.20 9.15 -8.47
N ALA A 84 4.37 8.92 -9.05
CA ALA A 84 5.31 9.99 -9.37
C ALA A 84 4.74 10.96 -10.39
N GLU A 85 4.01 10.44 -11.39
CA GLU A 85 3.42 11.27 -12.45
C GLU A 85 2.32 12.20 -11.93
N VAL A 86 1.53 11.75 -10.95
CA VAL A 86 0.39 12.52 -10.45
C VAL A 86 0.66 13.21 -9.11
N GLY A 87 1.89 13.13 -8.60
CA GLY A 87 2.23 13.74 -7.32
C GLY A 87 1.75 12.96 -6.11
N GLY A 88 1.38 11.69 -6.29
CA GLY A 88 0.95 10.80 -5.22
C GLY A 88 -0.52 10.42 -5.32
N PHE A 89 -0.92 9.44 -4.51
CA PHE A 89 -2.29 8.95 -4.47
C PHE A 89 -2.96 9.36 -3.15
N LYS A 90 -4.14 9.97 -3.26
CA LYS A 90 -4.97 10.35 -2.12
C LYS A 90 -6.30 9.60 -2.23
N GLU A 91 -6.76 9.06 -1.14
CA GLU A 91 -7.96 8.21 -1.10
C GLU A 91 -9.22 8.87 -1.67
N PHE A 92 -9.36 10.19 -1.52
CA PHE A 92 -10.58 10.87 -1.93
C PHE A 92 -10.57 11.33 -3.40
N GLU A 93 -9.49 11.10 -4.15
CA GLU A 93 -9.43 11.44 -5.57
C GLU A 93 -9.93 10.30 -6.42
N VAL A 94 -11.23 10.02 -6.34
CA VAL A 94 -11.79 8.75 -6.85
C VAL A 94 -12.51 8.83 -8.17
N PHE A 95 -12.48 9.96 -8.87
CA PHE A 95 -13.27 10.09 -10.09
C PHE A 95 -12.57 9.74 -11.39
N ASN A 96 -11.33 9.31 -11.31
CA ASN A 96 -10.58 8.83 -12.45
C ASN A 96 -10.67 7.31 -12.49
N MET A 97 -11.19 6.72 -13.55
CA MET A 97 -11.35 5.26 -13.64
C MET A 97 -10.03 4.53 -13.56
N THR A 98 -8.96 5.09 -14.13
CA THR A 98 -7.63 4.51 -14.03
C THR A 98 -7.20 4.44 -12.57
N LYS A 99 -7.48 5.49 -11.82
CA LYS A 99 -7.14 5.55 -10.41
C LYS A 99 -7.94 4.54 -9.59
N SER A 100 -9.22 4.36 -9.91
CA SER A 100 -10.05 3.34 -9.24
C SER A 100 -9.49 1.93 -9.44
N HIS A 101 -8.98 1.64 -10.63
CA HIS A 101 -8.35 0.36 -10.90
C HIS A 101 -7.06 0.20 -10.08
N LEU A 102 -6.27 1.24 -9.96
CA LEU A 102 -5.05 1.23 -9.14
C LEU A 102 -5.38 1.01 -7.67
N GLU A 103 -6.45 1.63 -7.18
CA GLU A 103 -6.90 1.44 -5.80
C GLU A 103 -7.36 -0.01 -5.55
N TYR A 104 -8.07 -0.59 -6.52
CA TYR A 104 -8.49 -1.98 -6.44
C TYR A 104 -7.29 -2.93 -6.34
N GLU A 105 -6.28 -2.70 -7.17
CA GLU A 105 -5.06 -3.51 -7.14
C GLU A 105 -4.31 -3.37 -5.81
N ALA A 106 -4.25 -2.17 -5.26
CA ALA A 106 -3.62 -1.93 -3.97
C ALA A 106 -4.36 -2.66 -2.85
N ASN A 107 -5.69 -2.74 -2.94
CA ASN A 107 -6.49 -3.49 -1.99
C ASN A 107 -6.22 -4.99 -2.06
N ILE A 108 -6.08 -5.54 -3.28
CA ILE A 108 -5.72 -6.96 -3.45
C ILE A 108 -4.34 -7.23 -2.84
N PHE A 109 -3.39 -6.36 -3.11
CA PHE A 109 -2.05 -6.48 -2.55
C PHE A 109 -2.10 -6.50 -1.02
N ALA A 110 -2.82 -5.55 -0.42
CA ALA A 110 -2.92 -5.43 1.03
C ALA A 110 -3.55 -6.68 1.66
N ALA A 111 -4.62 -7.18 1.07
CA ALA A 111 -5.29 -8.37 1.57
C ALA A 111 -4.36 -9.59 1.54
N GLN A 112 -3.66 -9.78 0.43
CA GLN A 112 -2.74 -10.91 0.28
C GLN A 112 -1.55 -10.79 1.23
N LEU A 113 -1.06 -9.58 1.44
CA LEU A 113 0.06 -9.34 2.35
C LEU A 113 -0.30 -9.69 3.79
N LEU A 114 -1.48 -9.26 4.23
CA LEU A 114 -1.88 -9.35 5.63
C LEU A 114 -2.45 -10.71 6.03
N LEU A 115 -3.01 -11.45 5.07
CA LEU A 115 -3.66 -12.73 5.36
C LEU A 115 -2.78 -13.89 4.93
N PRO A 116 -2.44 -14.82 5.85
CA PRO A 116 -1.70 -16.02 5.49
C PRO A 116 -2.48 -16.86 4.47
N ASP A 117 -1.76 -17.54 3.58
CA ASP A 117 -2.36 -18.35 2.53
C ASP A 117 -3.33 -19.41 3.05
N ASP A 118 -3.00 -20.04 4.17
CA ASP A 118 -3.85 -21.05 4.77
C ASP A 118 -5.18 -20.46 5.25
N VAL A 119 -5.17 -19.23 5.76
CA VAL A 119 -6.40 -18.54 6.18
C VAL A 119 -7.24 -18.18 4.95
N VAL A 120 -6.60 -17.69 3.89
CA VAL A 120 -7.29 -17.34 2.64
C VAL A 120 -7.95 -18.59 2.03
N LYS A 121 -7.26 -19.72 2.02
CA LYS A 121 -7.81 -20.98 1.51
C LYS A 121 -9.02 -21.45 2.28
N GLU A 122 -9.04 -21.24 3.59
CA GLU A 122 -10.18 -21.61 4.43
C GLU A 122 -11.39 -20.72 4.19
N MET A 123 -11.17 -19.50 3.73
CA MET A 123 -12.24 -18.53 3.47
C MET A 123 -12.95 -18.75 2.13
N VAL A 124 -12.40 -19.59 1.28
CA VAL A 124 -12.94 -19.84 -0.06
C VAL A 124 -13.86 -21.11 -0.09
#